data_0a8d745b0029f37f220652ba4d7f3953
#
_entry.id   0a8d745b0029f37f220652ba4d7f3953
#
_cell.length_a   1.000
_cell.length_b   1.000
_cell.length_c   1.000
_cell.angle_alpha   90.00
_cell.angle_beta   90.00
_cell.angle_gamma   90.00
#
_symmetry.space_group_name_H-M   'P 1'
#
loop_
_entity.id
_entity.type
_entity.pdbx_description
1 polymer ?
#
loop_
_entity_poly.entity_id
_entity_poly.type
_entity_poly.pdbx_seq_one_letter_code
_entity_poly.pdbx_strand_id
1 'polypeptide(L)'
;VKVMETGSISIAAELLFITQPAVTKRIHSLEDYFGVKLFESAGRGIQPTHAAHSLLPKVKTWLNELGEIHHTLSHEQTQVQGRLKIGTSHHIGLHHLAEPLKKFVQLFPQVTLDVHFVDSEQAHEQVLAGELELAFLTLPPAGDDRLSYVTIWNDPLVFVSAPFHPLAKQTQLNLEDLIAYPSLLPAAQTYTSQITLSEFEKNGLKPKITMSNNPLESIRMLVSIGLGWSVLPKTFLNEDLKQLDLNLKMNRQLGMVWHPARIQSRAAEELIQLM
;
A
#
# COMPACT_ATOMS: atom_id res chain seq x y z
N VAL A 1 -19.92 -5.95 8.77
CA VAL A 1 -18.98 -5.15 7.94
C VAL A 1 -19.70 -3.90 7.41
N LYS A 2 -20.69 -4.01 6.52
CA LYS A 2 -21.32 -2.84 5.85
C LYS A 2 -21.82 -1.74 6.79
N VAL A 3 -22.35 -2.10 7.95
CA VAL A 3 -22.78 -1.11 8.96
C VAL A 3 -21.61 -0.32 9.54
N MET A 4 -20.44 -0.95 9.72
CA MET A 4 -19.23 -0.25 10.17
C MET A 4 -18.66 0.68 9.08
N GLU A 5 -18.75 0.29 7.81
CA GLU A 5 -18.28 1.09 6.68
C GLU A 5 -19.15 2.34 6.44
N THR A 6 -20.45 2.23 6.66
CA THR A 6 -21.41 3.31 6.37
C THR A 6 -21.82 4.14 7.59
N GLY A 7 -21.59 3.65 8.80
CA GLY A 7 -22.08 4.25 10.03
C GLY A 7 -23.62 4.26 10.16
N SER A 8 -24.32 3.52 9.29
CA SER A 8 -25.79 3.55 9.18
C SER A 8 -26.37 2.20 8.85
N ILE A 9 -27.35 1.73 9.67
CA ILE A 9 -28.10 0.50 9.41
C ILE A 9 -28.93 0.63 8.14
N SER A 10 -29.53 1.78 7.88
CA SER A 10 -30.39 2.03 6.71
C SER A 10 -29.57 1.96 5.42
N ILE A 11 -28.45 2.67 5.35
CA ILE A 11 -27.56 2.65 4.17
C ILE A 11 -26.99 1.24 3.95
N ALA A 12 -26.58 0.58 5.03
CA ALA A 12 -26.08 -0.80 4.93
C ALA A 12 -27.16 -1.77 4.42
N ALA A 13 -28.43 -1.57 4.80
CA ALA A 13 -29.56 -2.38 4.33
C ALA A 13 -29.79 -2.19 2.82
N GLU A 14 -29.76 -0.95 2.34
CA GLU A 14 -29.86 -0.63 0.90
C GLU A 14 -28.72 -1.30 0.11
N LEU A 15 -27.47 -1.15 0.55
CA LEU A 15 -26.30 -1.76 -0.10
C LEU A 15 -26.31 -3.29 -0.11
N LEU A 16 -27.00 -3.90 0.88
CA LEU A 16 -27.15 -5.36 0.97
C LEU A 16 -28.43 -5.87 0.33
N PHE A 17 -29.26 -5.00 -0.25
CA PHE A 17 -30.57 -5.33 -0.85
C PHE A 17 -31.50 -6.08 0.12
N ILE A 18 -31.50 -5.70 1.42
CA ILE A 18 -32.38 -6.25 2.46
C ILE A 18 -33.01 -5.12 3.27
N THR A 19 -33.99 -5.46 4.10
CA THR A 19 -34.68 -4.47 4.94
C THR A 19 -33.86 -4.09 6.18
N GLN A 20 -34.01 -2.85 6.65
CA GLN A 20 -33.36 -2.38 7.89
C GLN A 20 -33.65 -3.28 9.11
N PRO A 21 -34.89 -3.75 9.37
CA PRO A 21 -35.16 -4.71 10.45
C PRO A 21 -34.38 -6.02 10.30
N ALA A 22 -34.15 -6.49 9.07
CA ALA A 22 -33.35 -7.70 8.82
C ALA A 22 -31.88 -7.50 9.21
N VAL A 23 -31.29 -6.33 8.90
CA VAL A 23 -29.93 -5.97 9.34
C VAL A 23 -29.87 -5.92 10.86
N THR A 24 -30.80 -5.19 11.50
CA THR A 24 -30.88 -5.08 12.96
C THR A 24 -30.96 -6.43 13.63
N LYS A 25 -31.87 -7.31 13.17
CA LYS A 25 -32.02 -8.67 13.70
C LYS A 25 -30.73 -9.48 13.59
N ARG A 26 -30.02 -9.40 12.46
CA ARG A 26 -28.74 -10.11 12.25
C ARG A 26 -27.65 -9.59 13.19
N ILE A 27 -27.60 -8.29 13.43
CA ILE A 27 -26.64 -7.69 14.40
C ILE A 27 -26.95 -8.21 15.80
N HIS A 28 -28.22 -8.13 16.26
CA HIS A 28 -28.61 -8.63 17.57
C HIS A 28 -28.30 -10.11 17.76
N SER A 29 -28.60 -10.96 16.74
CA SER A 29 -28.26 -12.38 16.81
C SER A 29 -26.76 -12.63 16.94
N LEU A 30 -25.93 -11.79 16.33
CA LEU A 30 -24.47 -11.88 16.44
C LEU A 30 -23.98 -11.40 17.81
N GLU A 31 -24.57 -10.32 18.34
CA GLU A 31 -24.31 -9.81 19.69
C GLU A 31 -24.71 -10.84 20.76
N ASP A 32 -25.87 -11.46 20.60
CA ASP A 32 -26.34 -12.52 21.51
C ASP A 32 -25.41 -13.74 21.47
N TYR A 33 -24.94 -14.14 20.28
CA TYR A 33 -24.01 -15.25 20.13
C TYR A 33 -22.67 -15.00 20.83
N PHE A 34 -22.12 -13.80 20.71
CA PHE A 34 -20.84 -13.45 21.33
C PHE A 34 -21.00 -12.92 22.78
N GLY A 35 -22.20 -12.62 23.24
CA GLY A 35 -22.47 -12.07 24.56
C GLY A 35 -21.95 -10.64 24.76
N VAL A 36 -21.71 -9.91 23.66
CA VAL A 36 -21.16 -8.53 23.71
C VAL A 36 -21.88 -7.63 22.71
N LYS A 37 -22.00 -6.35 23.03
CA LYS A 37 -22.52 -5.35 22.12
C LYS A 37 -21.47 -5.02 21.07
N LEU A 38 -21.89 -4.99 19.80
CA LEU A 38 -21.04 -4.58 18.68
C LEU A 38 -21.32 -3.14 18.26
N PHE A 39 -22.51 -2.64 18.53
CA PHE A 39 -22.90 -1.26 18.22
C PHE A 39 -23.62 -0.60 19.40
N GLU A 40 -23.41 0.69 19.53
CA GLU A 40 -24.05 1.55 20.53
C GLU A 40 -24.76 2.70 19.84
N SER A 41 -25.83 3.20 20.47
CA SER A 41 -26.55 4.39 20.00
C SER A 41 -25.71 5.64 20.24
N ALA A 42 -25.48 6.44 19.20
CA ALA A 42 -24.74 7.71 19.28
C ALA A 42 -25.58 8.82 18.63
N GLY A 43 -26.32 9.56 19.43
CA GLY A 43 -27.18 10.63 18.94
C GLY A 43 -28.23 10.08 17.97
N ARG A 44 -28.17 10.52 16.70
CA ARG A 44 -29.10 10.05 15.62
C ARG A 44 -28.59 8.85 14.84
N GLY A 45 -27.45 8.26 15.21
CA GLY A 45 -26.82 7.15 14.51
C GLY A 45 -26.37 6.05 15.44
N ILE A 46 -25.54 5.16 14.92
CA ILE A 46 -24.90 4.10 15.69
C ILE A 46 -23.38 4.21 15.57
N GLN A 47 -22.68 3.82 16.62
CA GLN A 47 -21.22 3.74 16.63
C GLN A 47 -20.76 2.31 16.94
N PRO A 48 -19.68 1.83 16.30
CA PRO A 48 -19.10 0.55 16.64
C PRO A 48 -18.40 0.60 17.99
N THR A 49 -18.55 -0.46 18.77
CA THR A 49 -17.83 -0.67 20.03
C THR A 49 -16.40 -1.11 19.78
N HIS A 50 -15.55 -1.12 20.82
CA HIS A 50 -14.22 -1.72 20.76
C HIS A 50 -14.27 -3.19 20.34
N ALA A 51 -15.28 -3.95 20.76
CA ALA A 51 -15.50 -5.33 20.36
C ALA A 51 -15.73 -5.46 18.84
N ALA A 52 -16.50 -4.54 18.24
CA ALA A 52 -16.73 -4.50 16.81
C ALA A 52 -15.44 -4.20 16.04
N HIS A 53 -14.63 -3.25 16.49
CA HIS A 53 -13.33 -2.94 15.89
C HIS A 53 -12.36 -4.12 15.95
N SER A 54 -12.33 -4.86 17.06
CA SER A 54 -11.49 -6.06 17.24
C SER A 54 -11.96 -7.23 16.38
N LEU A 55 -13.28 -7.35 16.16
CA LEU A 55 -13.89 -8.43 15.38
C LEU A 55 -13.76 -8.20 13.85
N LEU A 56 -13.81 -6.94 13.41
CA LEU A 56 -13.89 -6.57 12.00
C LEU A 56 -12.78 -7.19 11.12
N PRO A 57 -11.47 -7.13 11.50
CA PRO A 57 -10.42 -7.73 10.67
C PRO A 57 -10.62 -9.23 10.46
N LYS A 58 -10.99 -9.96 11.53
CA LYS A 58 -11.24 -11.41 11.47
C LYS A 58 -12.43 -11.75 10.57
N VAL A 59 -13.52 -10.98 10.67
CA VAL A 59 -14.70 -11.18 9.82
C VAL A 59 -14.38 -10.89 8.35
N LYS A 60 -13.60 -9.85 8.07
CA LYS A 60 -13.16 -9.55 6.71
C LYS A 60 -12.33 -10.71 6.13
N THR A 61 -11.40 -11.26 6.89
CA THR A 61 -10.61 -12.43 6.48
C THR A 61 -11.52 -13.62 6.15
N TRP A 62 -12.47 -13.96 7.01
CA TRP A 62 -13.40 -15.08 6.75
C TRP A 62 -14.31 -14.87 5.53
N LEU A 63 -14.78 -13.64 5.32
CA LEU A 63 -15.60 -13.34 4.13
C LEU A 63 -14.77 -13.46 2.84
N ASN A 64 -13.49 -13.09 2.88
CA ASN A 64 -12.58 -13.26 1.76
C ASN A 64 -12.30 -14.76 1.51
N GLU A 65 -12.03 -15.55 2.56
CA GLU A 65 -11.85 -17.01 2.45
C GLU A 65 -13.09 -17.70 1.86
N LEU A 66 -14.30 -17.29 2.26
CA LEU A 66 -15.53 -17.79 1.64
C LEU A 66 -15.64 -17.41 0.15
N GLY A 67 -15.21 -16.21 -0.19
CA GLY A 67 -15.10 -15.77 -1.59
C GLY A 67 -14.12 -16.64 -2.39
N GLU A 68 -12.99 -16.98 -1.81
CA GLU A 68 -11.98 -17.89 -2.41
C GLU A 68 -12.52 -19.30 -2.62
N ILE A 69 -13.25 -19.86 -1.65
CA ILE A 69 -13.92 -21.17 -1.78
C ILE A 69 -14.92 -21.15 -2.95
N HIS A 70 -15.75 -20.11 -3.02
CA HIS A 70 -16.70 -19.97 -4.14
C HIS A 70 -15.97 -19.87 -5.47
N HIS A 71 -14.87 -19.14 -5.53
CA HIS A 71 -14.04 -18.99 -6.71
C HIS A 71 -13.40 -20.33 -7.12
N THR A 72 -12.85 -21.08 -6.15
CA THR A 72 -12.24 -22.41 -6.38
C THR A 72 -13.25 -23.40 -6.95
N LEU A 73 -14.48 -23.41 -6.43
CA LEU A 73 -15.54 -24.31 -6.90
C LEU A 73 -16.08 -23.93 -8.29
N SER A 74 -15.91 -22.67 -8.71
CA SER A 74 -16.29 -22.22 -10.05
C SER A 74 -15.19 -22.41 -11.11
N HIS A 75 -14.03 -22.98 -10.73
CA HIS A 75 -12.84 -23.14 -11.57
C HIS A 75 -12.91 -24.24 -12.65
N GLU A 76 -14.03 -24.88 -12.89
CA GLU A 76 -14.19 -25.74 -14.08
C GLU A 76 -14.30 -24.96 -15.40
N GLN A 77 -14.26 -23.62 -15.36
CA GLN A 77 -14.33 -22.77 -16.56
C GLN A 77 -12.94 -22.50 -17.14
N THR A 78 -12.75 -22.84 -18.38
CA THR A 78 -11.52 -22.66 -19.19
C THR A 78 -11.15 -21.19 -19.47
N GLN A 79 -12.00 -20.23 -19.12
CA GLN A 79 -11.81 -18.82 -19.40
C GLN A 79 -11.35 -18.04 -18.17
N VAL A 80 -10.33 -17.16 -18.37
CA VAL A 80 -9.85 -16.23 -17.34
C VAL A 80 -10.83 -15.07 -17.23
N GLN A 81 -11.57 -15.01 -16.12
CA GLN A 81 -12.63 -14.02 -15.88
C GLN A 81 -12.78 -13.74 -14.37
N GLY A 82 -13.59 -12.74 -14.04
CA GLY A 82 -13.87 -12.37 -12.64
C GLY A 82 -13.18 -11.07 -12.25
N ARG A 83 -13.09 -10.80 -10.94
CA ARG A 83 -12.49 -9.56 -10.40
C ARG A 83 -11.14 -9.88 -9.78
N LEU A 84 -10.10 -9.22 -10.26
CA LEU A 84 -8.75 -9.29 -9.70
C LEU A 84 -8.46 -8.01 -8.91
N LYS A 85 -8.29 -8.13 -7.60
CA LYS A 85 -7.95 -7.01 -6.72
C LYS A 85 -6.45 -6.96 -6.50
N ILE A 86 -5.83 -5.87 -6.91
CA ILE A 86 -4.39 -5.64 -6.72
C ILE A 86 -4.13 -4.32 -6.01
N GLY A 87 -3.09 -4.30 -5.18
CA GLY A 87 -2.59 -3.09 -4.54
C GLY A 87 -1.28 -2.62 -5.16
N THR A 88 -1.06 -1.31 -5.20
CA THR A 88 0.22 -0.74 -5.63
C THR A 88 0.41 0.66 -5.07
N SER A 89 1.68 1.07 -4.87
CA SER A 89 2.00 2.46 -4.59
C SER A 89 1.90 3.31 -5.85
N HIS A 90 1.67 4.62 -5.70
CA HIS A 90 1.57 5.55 -6.83
C HIS A 90 2.78 5.46 -7.77
N HIS A 91 3.98 5.50 -7.21
CA HIS A 91 5.21 5.41 -8.00
C HIS A 91 5.29 4.12 -8.84
N ILE A 92 5.03 2.97 -8.23
CA ILE A 92 5.10 1.68 -8.92
C ILE A 92 4.00 1.58 -9.98
N GLY A 93 2.77 1.99 -9.65
CA GLY A 93 1.64 1.98 -10.57
C GLY A 93 1.89 2.80 -11.82
N LEU A 94 2.43 4.02 -11.66
CA LEU A 94 2.67 4.95 -12.77
C LEU A 94 3.89 4.59 -13.61
N HIS A 95 4.97 4.10 -13.00
CA HIS A 95 6.25 3.97 -13.68
C HIS A 95 6.61 2.52 -14.05
N HIS A 96 5.98 1.52 -13.44
CA HIS A 96 6.35 0.12 -13.63
C HIS A 96 5.19 -0.77 -14.09
N LEU A 97 3.95 -0.51 -13.64
CA LEU A 97 2.81 -1.39 -13.92
C LEU A 97 2.01 -1.03 -15.17
N ALA A 98 2.15 0.18 -15.69
CA ALA A 98 1.29 0.65 -16.79
C ALA A 98 1.32 -0.28 -18.00
N GLU A 99 2.49 -0.67 -18.48
CA GLU A 99 2.61 -1.56 -19.66
C GLU A 99 2.20 -3.02 -19.38
N PRO A 100 2.61 -3.67 -18.25
CA PRO A 100 2.09 -4.99 -17.89
C PRO A 100 0.56 -5.02 -17.77
N LEU A 101 -0.03 -4.05 -17.08
CA LEU A 101 -1.48 -4.02 -16.89
C LEU A 101 -2.23 -3.76 -18.20
N LYS A 102 -1.69 -2.91 -19.07
CA LYS A 102 -2.24 -2.71 -20.43
C LYS A 102 -2.27 -4.01 -21.22
N LYS A 103 -1.15 -4.76 -21.22
CA LYS A 103 -1.07 -6.06 -21.86
C LYS A 103 -2.07 -7.05 -21.27
N PHE A 104 -2.17 -7.10 -19.93
CA PHE A 104 -3.09 -7.96 -19.21
C PHE A 104 -4.56 -7.70 -19.61
N VAL A 105 -4.99 -6.43 -19.61
CA VAL A 105 -6.37 -6.05 -19.97
C VAL A 105 -6.70 -6.41 -21.43
N GLN A 106 -5.72 -6.31 -22.32
CA GLN A 106 -5.89 -6.69 -23.73
C GLN A 106 -6.04 -8.22 -23.90
N LEU A 107 -5.28 -9.01 -23.13
CA LEU A 107 -5.33 -10.48 -23.20
C LEU A 107 -6.55 -11.07 -22.50
N PHE A 108 -6.99 -10.44 -21.42
CA PHE A 108 -8.06 -10.95 -20.56
C PHE A 108 -9.20 -9.93 -20.35
N PRO A 109 -9.93 -9.58 -21.42
CA PRO A 109 -10.95 -8.52 -21.37
C PRO A 109 -12.15 -8.83 -20.47
N GLN A 110 -12.31 -10.10 -20.06
CA GLN A 110 -13.39 -10.53 -19.13
C GLN A 110 -13.00 -10.39 -17.66
N VAL A 111 -11.74 -10.01 -17.37
CA VAL A 111 -11.28 -9.75 -16.01
C VAL A 111 -11.56 -8.28 -15.65
N THR A 112 -12.30 -8.07 -14.57
CA THR A 112 -12.44 -6.74 -13.97
C THR A 112 -11.24 -6.48 -13.07
N LEU A 113 -10.32 -5.64 -13.54
CA LEU A 113 -9.16 -5.25 -12.77
C LEU A 113 -9.53 -4.16 -11.76
N ASP A 114 -9.32 -4.43 -10.47
CA ASP A 114 -9.60 -3.52 -9.35
C ASP A 114 -8.28 -3.10 -8.70
N VAL A 115 -7.78 -1.92 -9.10
CA VAL A 115 -6.46 -1.43 -8.70
C VAL A 115 -6.60 -0.44 -7.55
N HIS A 116 -5.98 -0.77 -6.41
CA HIS A 116 -5.95 0.07 -5.22
C HIS A 116 -4.60 0.78 -5.10
N PHE A 117 -4.62 2.10 -5.21
CA PHE A 117 -3.43 2.92 -4.97
C PHE A 117 -3.33 3.23 -3.48
N VAL A 118 -2.38 2.61 -2.82
CA VAL A 118 -2.13 2.72 -1.38
C VAL A 118 -0.63 2.67 -1.09
N ASP A 119 -0.21 3.07 0.10
CA ASP A 119 1.19 2.93 0.51
C ASP A 119 1.61 1.45 0.60
N SER A 120 2.89 1.16 0.36
CA SER A 120 3.42 -0.21 0.33
C SER A 120 3.10 -0.99 1.60
N GLU A 121 3.20 -0.35 2.76
CA GLU A 121 2.92 -0.93 4.08
C GLU A 121 1.43 -1.26 4.24
N GLN A 122 0.55 -0.39 3.74
CA GLN A 122 -0.89 -0.63 3.74
C GLN A 122 -1.26 -1.77 2.77
N ALA A 123 -0.69 -1.79 1.56
CA ALA A 123 -0.90 -2.87 0.60
C ALA A 123 -0.43 -4.22 1.18
N HIS A 124 0.71 -4.23 1.89
CA HIS A 124 1.23 -5.40 2.59
C HIS A 124 0.19 -5.96 3.60
N GLU A 125 -0.33 -5.11 4.49
CA GLU A 125 -1.34 -5.51 5.47
C GLU A 125 -2.65 -5.96 4.81
N GLN A 126 -3.05 -5.34 3.70
CA GLN A 126 -4.25 -5.73 2.96
C GLN A 126 -4.11 -7.10 2.28
N VAL A 127 -2.90 -7.48 1.82
CA VAL A 127 -2.63 -8.84 1.34
C VAL A 127 -2.68 -9.83 2.49
N LEU A 128 -2.09 -9.52 3.66
CA LEU A 128 -2.21 -10.36 4.85
C LEU A 128 -3.66 -10.56 5.29
N ALA A 129 -4.49 -9.52 5.22
CA ALA A 129 -5.91 -9.59 5.55
C ALA A 129 -6.77 -10.28 4.45
N GLY A 130 -6.23 -10.52 3.24
CA GLY A 130 -6.95 -11.04 2.09
C GLY A 130 -7.91 -10.02 1.46
N GLU A 131 -7.71 -8.76 1.71
CA GLU A 131 -8.44 -7.67 1.04
C GLU A 131 -7.94 -7.46 -0.39
N LEU A 132 -6.64 -7.72 -0.61
CA LEU A 132 -5.97 -7.76 -1.90
C LEU A 132 -5.44 -9.17 -2.17
N GLU A 133 -5.51 -9.60 -3.40
CA GLU A 133 -4.98 -10.89 -3.83
C GLU A 133 -3.47 -10.81 -4.10
N LEU A 134 -3.05 -9.75 -4.78
CA LEU A 134 -1.67 -9.42 -5.08
C LEU A 134 -1.39 -7.96 -4.72
N ALA A 135 -0.14 -7.64 -4.39
CA ALA A 135 0.29 -6.26 -4.35
C ALA A 135 1.69 -6.09 -4.96
N PHE A 136 1.88 -4.95 -5.64
CA PHE A 136 3.15 -4.49 -6.17
C PHE A 136 3.63 -3.34 -5.31
N LEU A 137 4.70 -3.56 -4.57
CA LEU A 137 5.12 -2.65 -3.50
C LEU A 137 6.64 -2.59 -3.35
N THR A 138 7.12 -1.60 -2.59
CA THR A 138 8.48 -1.65 -2.06
C THR A 138 8.53 -2.80 -1.06
N LEU A 139 9.43 -3.76 -1.28
CA LEU A 139 9.54 -4.93 -0.41
C LEU A 139 10.06 -4.52 0.98
N PRO A 140 9.54 -5.15 2.05
CA PRO A 140 9.96 -4.84 3.41
C PRO A 140 11.46 -5.16 3.60
N PRO A 141 12.27 -4.24 4.14
CA PRO A 141 13.71 -4.46 4.32
C PRO A 141 14.06 -5.67 5.19
N ALA A 142 13.22 -5.98 6.18
CA ALA A 142 13.40 -7.12 7.08
C ALA A 142 12.75 -8.43 6.59
N GLY A 143 12.00 -8.39 5.47
CA GLY A 143 11.16 -9.50 5.04
C GLY A 143 9.91 -9.67 5.93
N ASP A 144 9.03 -10.59 5.54
CA ASP A 144 7.89 -11.06 6.34
C ASP A 144 7.57 -12.50 5.93
N ASP A 145 7.83 -13.47 6.81
CA ASP A 145 7.65 -14.91 6.53
C ASP A 145 6.19 -15.31 6.33
N ARG A 146 5.24 -14.43 6.65
CA ARG A 146 3.80 -14.66 6.44
C ARG A 146 3.38 -14.49 4.98
N LEU A 147 4.18 -13.78 4.17
CA LEU A 147 3.93 -13.52 2.76
C LEU A 147 5.02 -14.12 1.88
N SER A 148 4.63 -14.52 0.69
CA SER A 148 5.56 -14.81 -0.40
C SER A 148 5.76 -13.54 -1.23
N TYR A 149 6.99 -13.34 -1.69
CA TYR A 149 7.29 -12.20 -2.56
C TYR A 149 8.41 -12.51 -3.54
N VAL A 150 8.40 -11.81 -4.65
CA VAL A 150 9.44 -11.85 -5.67
C VAL A 150 9.89 -10.45 -5.99
N THR A 151 11.19 -10.23 -6.03
CA THR A 151 11.76 -8.96 -6.52
C THR A 151 11.65 -8.92 -8.05
N ILE A 152 11.02 -7.86 -8.58
CA ILE A 152 10.86 -7.66 -10.02
C ILE A 152 11.80 -6.54 -10.49
N TRP A 153 11.90 -5.45 -9.74
CA TRP A 153 12.72 -4.29 -10.11
C TRP A 153 13.65 -3.85 -8.99
N ASN A 154 14.83 -3.43 -9.38
CA ASN A 154 15.74 -2.66 -8.54
C ASN A 154 15.52 -1.18 -8.80
N ASP A 155 15.28 -0.41 -7.75
CA ASP A 155 15.00 1.02 -7.84
C ASP A 155 16.04 1.83 -7.05
N PRO A 156 17.08 2.34 -7.75
CA PRO A 156 18.12 3.12 -7.11
C PRO A 156 17.56 4.40 -6.47
N LEU A 157 17.93 4.63 -5.22
CA LEU A 157 17.61 5.84 -4.47
C LEU A 157 18.79 6.80 -4.52
N VAL A 158 18.50 8.07 -4.76
CA VAL A 158 19.50 9.13 -4.83
C VAL A 158 19.13 10.30 -3.91
N PHE A 159 20.12 10.91 -3.30
CA PHE A 159 19.96 12.16 -2.58
C PHE A 159 19.78 13.30 -3.57
N VAL A 160 18.82 14.18 -3.31
CA VAL A 160 18.45 15.26 -4.22
C VAL A 160 18.18 16.57 -3.48
N SER A 161 18.44 17.66 -4.14
CA SER A 161 18.04 19.02 -3.75
C SER A 161 17.70 19.85 -4.99
N ALA A 162 17.15 21.07 -4.77
CA ALA A 162 17.05 22.04 -5.86
C ALA A 162 18.46 22.42 -6.38
N PRO A 163 18.65 22.74 -7.67
CA PRO A 163 19.94 23.11 -8.23
C PRO A 163 20.59 24.36 -7.57
N PHE A 164 19.76 25.26 -7.05
CA PHE A 164 20.20 26.47 -6.35
C PHE A 164 20.44 26.29 -4.84
N HIS A 165 20.13 25.10 -4.30
CA HIS A 165 20.32 24.79 -2.88
C HIS A 165 21.83 24.79 -2.50
N PRO A 166 22.24 25.22 -1.30
CA PRO A 166 23.66 25.23 -0.88
C PRO A 166 24.36 23.88 -1.04
N LEU A 167 23.68 22.76 -0.76
CA LEU A 167 24.23 21.40 -0.93
C LEU A 167 24.59 21.11 -2.40
N ALA A 168 23.82 21.62 -3.35
CA ALA A 168 24.05 21.39 -4.78
C ALA A 168 25.34 22.04 -5.33
N LYS A 169 25.92 22.96 -4.58
CA LYS A 169 27.16 23.66 -4.93
C LYS A 169 28.41 22.95 -4.43
N GLN A 170 28.26 21.97 -3.56
CA GLN A 170 29.36 21.20 -2.98
C GLN A 170 29.72 20.02 -3.88
N THR A 171 30.97 19.69 -4.02
CA THR A 171 31.46 18.63 -4.92
C THR A 171 31.70 17.30 -4.24
N GLN A 172 31.88 17.32 -2.93
CA GLN A 172 32.01 16.11 -2.08
C GLN A 172 31.18 16.32 -0.84
N LEU A 173 30.17 15.46 -0.67
CA LEU A 173 29.23 15.53 0.44
C LEU A 173 29.32 14.26 1.28
N ASN A 174 29.20 14.43 2.58
CA ASN A 174 29.01 13.37 3.56
C ASN A 174 27.60 13.46 4.18
N LEU A 175 27.18 12.44 4.90
CA LEU A 175 25.87 12.45 5.60
C LEU A 175 25.80 13.56 6.65
N GLU A 176 26.93 13.92 7.28
CA GLU A 176 27.04 15.03 8.24
C GLU A 176 26.67 16.38 7.63
N ASP A 177 26.99 16.60 6.37
CA ASP A 177 26.66 17.86 5.67
C ASP A 177 25.15 18.03 5.51
N LEU A 178 24.42 16.91 5.39
CA LEU A 178 22.97 16.90 5.19
C LEU A 178 22.20 17.26 6.46
N ILE A 179 22.69 16.89 7.65
CA ILE A 179 21.97 17.15 8.91
C ILE A 179 21.85 18.63 9.25
N ALA A 180 22.69 19.48 8.67
CA ALA A 180 22.62 20.92 8.83
C ALA A 180 21.41 21.55 8.11
N TYR A 181 20.80 20.83 7.17
CA TYR A 181 19.71 21.33 6.34
C TYR A 181 18.42 20.54 6.57
N PRO A 182 17.24 21.17 6.34
CA PRO A 182 15.96 20.49 6.39
C PRO A 182 15.89 19.30 5.42
N SER A 183 15.29 18.20 5.87
CA SER A 183 14.97 17.05 5.00
C SER A 183 13.46 16.88 4.86
N LEU A 184 13.04 16.45 3.68
CA LEU A 184 11.69 16.10 3.34
C LEU A 184 11.67 14.62 2.99
N LEU A 185 11.13 13.79 3.88
CA LEU A 185 11.12 12.33 3.71
C LEU A 185 9.70 11.81 3.80
N PRO A 186 9.41 10.63 3.23
CA PRO A 186 8.17 9.92 3.53
C PRO A 186 8.04 9.68 5.03
N ALA A 187 6.83 9.33 5.50
CA ALA A 187 6.61 9.02 6.90
C ALA A 187 7.56 7.92 7.39
N ALA A 188 8.01 8.01 8.65
CA ALA A 188 9.08 7.16 9.18
C ALA A 188 8.76 5.66 9.12
N GLN A 189 7.47 5.28 9.12
CA GLN A 189 7.02 3.90 8.99
C GLN A 189 7.14 3.35 7.56
N THR A 190 7.35 4.19 6.54
CA THR A 190 7.48 3.72 5.16
C THR A 190 8.80 3.00 4.94
N TYR A 191 8.78 1.94 4.12
CA TYR A 191 9.99 1.17 3.80
C TYR A 191 11.09 2.04 3.17
N THR A 192 10.71 3.00 2.34
CA THR A 192 11.67 3.97 1.76
C THR A 192 12.35 4.81 2.84
N SER A 193 11.58 5.31 3.83
CA SER A 193 12.17 6.04 4.96
C SER A 193 13.02 5.14 5.85
N GLN A 194 12.60 3.92 6.12
CA GLN A 194 13.39 2.96 6.91
C GLN A 194 14.75 2.70 6.26
N ILE A 195 14.80 2.47 4.94
CA ILE A 195 16.04 2.30 4.18
C ILE A 195 16.92 3.55 4.32
N THR A 196 16.33 4.73 4.14
CA THR A 196 17.07 6.00 4.24
C THR A 196 17.60 6.25 5.64
N LEU A 197 16.74 6.12 6.66
CA LEU A 197 17.11 6.42 8.04
C LEU A 197 18.11 5.41 8.59
N SER A 198 18.08 4.15 8.17
CA SER A 198 19.07 3.15 8.58
C SER A 198 20.49 3.54 8.19
N GLU A 199 20.69 4.24 7.05
CA GLU A 199 22.01 4.72 6.65
C GLU A 199 22.52 5.84 7.57
N PHE A 200 21.65 6.72 8.05
CA PHE A 200 22.01 7.73 9.04
C PHE A 200 22.30 7.10 10.40
N GLU A 201 21.48 6.15 10.84
CA GLU A 201 21.66 5.45 12.12
C GLU A 201 22.98 4.67 12.20
N LYS A 202 23.38 3.98 11.11
CA LYS A 202 24.69 3.28 11.02
C LYS A 202 25.88 4.24 11.25
N ASN A 203 25.71 5.52 10.94
CA ASN A 203 26.73 6.55 11.14
C ASN A 203 26.50 7.38 12.42
N GLY A 204 25.56 6.99 13.29
CA GLY A 204 25.25 7.72 14.52
C GLY A 204 24.61 9.10 14.27
N LEU A 205 24.01 9.31 13.09
CA LEU A 205 23.45 10.58 12.65
C LEU A 205 21.94 10.56 12.68
N LYS A 206 21.34 11.73 12.77
CA LYS A 206 19.88 11.89 12.70
C LYS A 206 19.51 13.07 11.82
N PRO A 207 18.84 12.86 10.68
CA PRO A 207 18.45 13.96 9.79
C PRO A 207 17.36 14.83 10.43
N LYS A 208 17.34 16.12 10.09
CA LYS A 208 16.34 17.08 10.53
C LYS A 208 15.12 16.98 9.62
N ILE A 209 14.18 16.06 9.94
CA ILE A 209 12.95 15.90 9.19
C ILE A 209 12.01 17.05 9.52
N THR A 210 11.73 17.93 8.55
CA THR A 210 10.86 19.09 8.72
C THR A 210 9.47 18.87 8.14
N MET A 211 9.35 17.94 7.21
CA MET A 211 8.08 17.57 6.59
C MET A 211 8.09 16.09 6.24
N SER A 212 6.97 15.46 6.51
CA SER A 212 6.72 14.06 6.16
C SER A 212 5.50 13.99 5.25
N ASN A 213 5.67 13.45 4.05
CA ASN A 213 4.60 13.28 3.06
C ASN A 213 4.84 11.98 2.29
N ASN A 214 3.81 11.14 2.13
CA ASN A 214 3.99 9.83 1.50
C ASN A 214 4.07 9.87 -0.03
N PRO A 215 3.28 10.67 -0.77
CA PRO A 215 3.43 10.77 -2.21
C PRO A 215 4.80 11.35 -2.60
N LEU A 216 5.64 10.54 -3.24
CA LEU A 216 6.99 10.94 -3.66
C LEU A 216 6.97 12.10 -4.66
N GLU A 217 5.93 12.20 -5.48
CA GLU A 217 5.70 13.30 -6.42
C GLU A 217 5.57 14.65 -5.68
N SER A 218 4.87 14.66 -4.56
CA SER A 218 4.75 15.86 -3.72
C SER A 218 6.09 16.23 -3.08
N ILE A 219 6.84 15.23 -2.59
CA ILE A 219 8.19 15.46 -2.05
C ILE A 219 9.10 16.04 -3.15
N ARG A 220 9.05 15.47 -4.36
CA ARG A 220 9.82 15.98 -5.52
C ARG A 220 9.54 17.46 -5.75
N MET A 221 8.26 17.84 -5.81
CA MET A 221 7.86 19.24 -6.01
C MET A 221 8.38 20.15 -4.88
N LEU A 222 8.25 19.73 -3.63
CA LEU A 222 8.71 20.51 -2.48
C LEU A 222 10.24 20.68 -2.44
N VAL A 223 10.98 19.65 -2.86
CA VAL A 223 12.45 19.73 -3.00
C VAL A 223 12.84 20.66 -4.12
N SER A 224 12.15 20.61 -5.28
CA SER A 224 12.46 21.44 -6.44
C SER A 224 12.31 22.94 -6.18
N ILE A 225 11.42 23.34 -5.27
CA ILE A 225 11.26 24.74 -4.84
C ILE A 225 12.23 25.15 -3.71
N GLY A 226 13.12 24.24 -3.28
CA GLY A 226 14.23 24.56 -2.38
C GLY A 226 13.93 24.46 -0.89
N LEU A 227 12.87 23.75 -0.46
CA LEU A 227 12.54 23.60 0.97
C LEU A 227 13.53 22.72 1.76
N GLY A 228 14.37 21.97 1.07
CA GLY A 228 15.39 21.12 1.67
C GLY A 228 15.88 20.06 0.70
N TRP A 229 16.42 18.97 1.26
CA TRP A 229 16.86 17.81 0.50
C TRP A 229 15.96 16.60 0.76
N SER A 230 16.04 15.62 -0.11
CA SER A 230 15.33 14.35 0.04
C SER A 230 16.13 13.18 -0.53
N VAL A 231 15.55 11.96 -0.35
CA VAL A 231 15.97 10.75 -1.05
C VAL A 231 14.81 10.29 -1.92
N LEU A 232 15.05 10.23 -3.21
CA LEU A 232 14.04 9.87 -4.21
C LEU A 232 14.56 8.77 -5.16
N PRO A 233 13.67 8.01 -5.80
CA PRO A 233 14.05 7.16 -6.92
C PRO A 233 14.79 7.95 -8.00
N LYS A 234 15.83 7.34 -8.58
CA LYS A 234 16.61 7.97 -9.65
C LYS A 234 15.75 8.37 -10.85
N THR A 235 14.63 7.69 -11.07
CA THR A 235 13.65 7.98 -12.12
C THR A 235 12.98 9.36 -11.98
N PHE A 236 13.05 9.99 -10.79
CA PHE A 236 12.50 11.33 -10.55
C PHE A 236 13.46 12.48 -10.94
N LEU A 237 14.72 12.15 -11.28
CA LEU A 237 15.66 13.17 -11.69
C LEU A 237 15.21 13.86 -12.99
N ASN A 238 15.25 15.19 -12.95
CA ASN A 238 15.00 16.08 -14.08
C ASN A 238 15.82 17.37 -13.90
N GLU A 239 15.57 18.37 -14.72
CA GLU A 239 16.28 19.69 -14.66
C GLU A 239 16.03 20.45 -13.34
N ASP A 240 14.89 20.20 -12.66
CA ASP A 240 14.53 20.88 -11.39
C ASP A 240 15.20 20.26 -10.17
N LEU A 241 15.85 19.11 -10.31
CA LEU A 241 16.49 18.38 -9.23
C LEU A 241 17.96 18.09 -9.55
N LYS A 242 18.81 18.43 -8.60
CA LYS A 242 20.24 18.08 -8.63
C LYS A 242 20.48 16.86 -7.74
N GLN A 243 21.06 15.82 -8.33
CA GLN A 243 21.59 14.71 -7.54
C GLN A 243 22.79 15.20 -6.72
N LEU A 244 22.77 14.86 -5.43
CA LEU A 244 23.87 15.09 -4.50
C LEU A 244 24.77 13.86 -4.48
N ASP A 245 26.04 14.03 -4.68
CA ASP A 245 27.01 12.93 -4.71
C ASP A 245 27.62 12.70 -3.32
N LEU A 246 27.10 11.67 -2.64
CA LEU A 246 27.55 11.26 -1.32
C LEU A 246 28.44 10.01 -1.34
N ASN A 247 28.83 9.49 -2.49
CA ASN A 247 29.51 8.19 -2.61
C ASN A 247 28.79 7.04 -1.86
N LEU A 248 27.47 7.15 -1.69
CA LEU A 248 26.61 6.19 -1.01
C LEU A 248 25.61 5.61 -2.01
N LYS A 249 25.59 4.30 -2.12
CA LYS A 249 24.63 3.58 -2.99
C LYS A 249 23.51 3.06 -2.14
N MET A 250 22.33 3.59 -2.35
CA MET A 250 21.09 3.06 -1.76
C MET A 250 20.21 2.48 -2.85
N ASN A 251 19.52 1.43 -2.51
CA ASN A 251 18.62 0.75 -3.43
C ASN A 251 17.42 0.22 -2.66
N ARG A 252 16.24 0.28 -3.25
CA ARG A 252 15.08 -0.44 -2.76
C ARG A 252 14.66 -1.49 -3.77
N GLN A 253 14.17 -2.59 -3.26
CA GLN A 253 13.62 -3.65 -4.10
C GLN A 253 12.12 -3.40 -4.26
N LEU A 254 11.67 -3.39 -5.49
CA LEU A 254 10.25 -3.35 -5.82
C LEU A 254 9.86 -4.74 -6.31
N GLY A 255 8.72 -5.20 -5.85
CA GLY A 255 8.31 -6.55 -6.17
C GLY A 255 6.83 -6.78 -5.98
N MET A 256 6.46 -8.01 -6.20
CA MET A 256 5.11 -8.50 -6.00
C MET A 256 5.04 -9.35 -4.74
N VAL A 257 3.93 -9.25 -4.02
CA VAL A 257 3.65 -10.03 -2.81
C VAL A 257 2.27 -10.66 -2.90
N TRP A 258 2.14 -11.86 -2.30
CA TRP A 258 0.90 -12.60 -2.15
C TRP A 258 0.92 -13.47 -0.89
N HIS A 259 -0.23 -13.94 -0.46
CA HIS A 259 -0.33 -14.82 0.69
C HIS A 259 -0.13 -16.29 0.27
N PRO A 260 0.91 -17.01 0.78
CA PRO A 260 1.28 -18.35 0.29
C PRO A 260 0.22 -19.43 0.55
N ALA A 261 -0.60 -19.27 1.60
CA ALA A 261 -1.63 -20.24 1.96
C ALA A 261 -2.98 -19.98 1.29
N ARG A 262 -3.11 -18.94 0.45
CA ARG A 262 -4.34 -18.66 -0.30
C ARG A 262 -4.22 -19.13 -1.73
N ILE A 263 -5.33 -19.65 -2.24
CA ILE A 263 -5.44 -20.05 -3.65
C ILE A 263 -5.55 -18.77 -4.48
N GLN A 264 -4.64 -18.63 -5.44
CA GLN A 264 -4.68 -17.52 -6.38
C GLN A 264 -5.74 -17.78 -7.46
N SER A 265 -6.41 -16.70 -7.89
CA SER A 265 -7.29 -16.79 -9.04
C SER A 265 -6.47 -17.00 -10.32
N ARG A 266 -7.11 -17.59 -11.35
CA ARG A 266 -6.45 -17.70 -12.68
C ARG A 266 -6.04 -16.33 -13.22
N ALA A 267 -6.80 -15.29 -12.93
CA ALA A 267 -6.46 -13.93 -13.30
C ALA A 267 -5.16 -13.45 -12.61
N ALA A 268 -4.96 -13.81 -11.33
CA ALA A 268 -3.73 -13.52 -10.62
C ALA A 268 -2.54 -14.31 -11.20
N GLU A 269 -2.72 -15.62 -11.45
CA GLU A 269 -1.69 -16.48 -12.05
C GLU A 269 -1.23 -15.92 -13.41
N GLU A 270 -2.17 -15.54 -14.27
CA GLU A 270 -1.85 -14.96 -15.58
C GLU A 270 -1.16 -13.59 -15.48
N LEU A 271 -1.55 -12.76 -14.50
CA LEU A 271 -0.85 -11.50 -14.26
C LEU A 271 0.59 -11.74 -13.77
N ILE A 272 0.79 -12.72 -12.88
CA ILE A 272 2.11 -13.11 -12.39
C ILE A 272 3.03 -13.55 -13.55
N GLN A 273 2.49 -14.32 -14.49
CA GLN A 273 3.27 -14.79 -15.66
C GLN A 273 3.65 -13.67 -16.64
N LEU A 274 2.94 -12.54 -16.61
CA LEU A 274 3.21 -11.39 -17.45
C LEU A 274 4.26 -10.43 -16.85
N MET A 275 4.63 -10.61 -15.58
CA MET A 275 5.58 -9.76 -14.84
C MET A 275 7.01 -10.24 -15.01
#